data_aa3296951a2eed7c12c4af78ed512886
#
_entry.id   aa3296951a2eed7c12c4af78ed512886
#
_cell.length_a   1.000
_cell.length_b   1.000
_cell.length_c   1.000
_cell.angle_alpha   90.00
_cell.angle_beta   90.00
_cell.angle_gamma   90.00
#
_symmetry.space_group_name_H-M   'P 1'
#
loop_
_entity.id
_entity.type
_entity.pdbx_description
1 polymer ?
#
loop_
_entity_poly.entity_id
_entity_poly.type
_entity_poly.pdbx_seq_one_letter_code
_entity_poly.pdbx_strand_id
1 'polypeptide(L)'
;FAVIMIGVSILAGKLSSIATKCWSNYAEEATFGNRLFRHFGFIGMDKERSVDIRMNNQQNLVRAYWSTNSTFGVNGPIGRQAQGKMGIYASLGVCITTLITGSIYVFTCLKAWGGAFDVGSITQYVGAATAMVANVFSLTGLLGTLETNTGYLDKTFEFLDIPNAMYQGSLTTEKRSD
;
A
#
# COMPACT_ATOMS: atom_id res chain seq x y z
N PHE A 1 22.16 0.38 24.31
CA PHE A 1 21.74 1.22 23.18
C PHE A 1 21.20 0.35 22.03
N ALA A 2 21.94 -0.65 21.53
CA ALA A 2 21.52 -1.49 20.40
C ALA A 2 20.16 -2.19 20.63
N VAL A 3 19.93 -2.74 21.83
CA VAL A 3 18.64 -3.40 22.17
C VAL A 3 17.47 -2.42 22.11
N ILE A 4 17.64 -1.20 22.58
CA ILE A 4 16.62 -0.15 22.50
C ILE A 4 16.33 0.18 21.03
N MET A 5 17.37 0.32 20.21
CA MET A 5 17.22 0.59 18.78
C MET A 5 16.43 -0.50 18.06
N ILE A 6 16.75 -1.77 18.34
CA ILE A 6 16.00 -2.91 17.76
C ILE A 6 14.53 -2.84 18.19
N GLY A 7 14.26 -2.65 19.48
CA GLY A 7 12.89 -2.56 19.98
C GLY A 7 12.07 -1.43 19.34
N VAL A 8 12.67 -0.25 19.20
CA VAL A 8 12.00 0.91 18.59
C VAL A 8 11.86 0.72 17.07
N SER A 9 12.82 0.04 16.40
CA SER A 9 12.71 -0.30 14.97
C SER A 9 11.54 -1.28 14.70
N ILE A 10 11.35 -2.27 15.59
CA ILE A 10 10.21 -3.19 15.51
C ILE A 10 8.89 -2.42 15.69
N LEU A 11 8.85 -1.48 16.64
CA LEU A 11 7.66 -0.64 16.84
C LEU A 11 7.34 0.18 15.59
N ALA A 12 8.34 0.84 14.99
CA ALA A 12 8.16 1.59 13.75
C ALA A 12 7.68 0.71 12.59
N GLY A 13 8.23 -0.51 12.46
CA GLY A 13 7.81 -1.49 11.46
C GLY A 13 6.36 -1.95 11.67
N LYS A 14 5.93 -2.17 12.93
CA LYS A 14 4.53 -2.48 13.25
C LYS A 14 3.58 -1.35 12.88
N LEU A 15 3.94 -0.09 13.14
CA LEU A 15 3.12 1.07 12.73
C LEU A 15 2.97 1.13 11.21
N SER A 16 4.03 0.89 10.46
CA SER A 16 4.00 0.80 8.99
C SER A 16 3.10 -0.35 8.51
N SER A 17 3.16 -1.52 9.16
CA SER A 17 2.29 -2.66 8.85
C SER A 17 0.81 -2.34 9.11
N ILE A 18 0.47 -1.65 10.20
CA ILE A 18 -0.90 -1.19 10.49
C ILE A 18 -1.39 -0.24 9.40
N ALA A 19 -0.54 0.69 8.92
CA ALA A 19 -0.89 1.58 7.82
C ALA A 19 -1.22 0.79 6.53
N THR A 20 -0.45 -0.26 6.21
CA THR A 20 -0.70 -1.14 5.07
C THR A 20 -2.02 -1.92 5.23
N LYS A 21 -2.33 -2.42 6.42
CA LYS A 21 -3.63 -3.07 6.73
C LYS A 21 -4.81 -2.11 6.56
N CYS A 22 -4.65 -0.86 6.96
CA CYS A 22 -5.70 0.15 6.73
C CYS A 22 -6.00 0.31 5.24
N TRP A 23 -5.00 0.17 4.37
CA TRP A 23 -5.19 0.21 2.91
C TRP A 23 -5.95 -1.02 2.41
N SER A 24 -5.60 -2.23 2.86
CA SER A 24 -6.26 -3.46 2.42
C SER A 24 -7.75 -3.49 2.77
N ASN A 25 -8.14 -2.92 3.89
CA ASN A 25 -9.53 -2.80 4.29
C ASN A 25 -10.35 -1.86 3.37
N TYR A 26 -9.66 -1.00 2.63
CA TYR A 26 -10.26 -0.08 1.65
C TYR A 26 -10.26 -0.63 0.21
N ALA A 27 -9.80 -1.87 0.02
CA ALA A 27 -9.63 -2.46 -1.31
C ALA A 27 -10.95 -2.55 -2.11
N GLU A 28 -12.09 -2.81 -1.46
CA GLU A 28 -13.40 -2.84 -2.13
C GLU A 28 -13.81 -1.46 -2.67
N GLU A 29 -13.70 -0.42 -1.84
CA GLU A 29 -13.97 0.96 -2.25
C GLU A 29 -12.99 1.44 -3.32
N ALA A 30 -11.72 1.04 -3.21
CA ALA A 30 -10.70 1.32 -4.22
C ALA A 30 -11.02 0.62 -5.55
N THR A 31 -11.55 -0.60 -5.54
CA THR A 31 -11.94 -1.33 -6.73
C THR A 31 -13.10 -0.65 -7.45
N PHE A 32 -14.12 -0.23 -6.72
CA PHE A 32 -15.22 0.55 -7.28
C PHE A 32 -14.74 1.90 -7.83
N GLY A 33 -13.92 2.61 -7.06
CA GLY A 33 -13.29 3.86 -7.46
C GLY A 33 -12.45 3.72 -8.73
N ASN A 34 -11.68 2.63 -8.87
CA ASN A 34 -10.91 2.32 -10.07
C ASN A 34 -11.79 2.12 -11.30
N ARG A 35 -12.96 1.48 -11.17
CA ARG A 35 -13.91 1.33 -12.27
C ARG A 35 -14.45 2.68 -12.73
N LEU A 36 -14.85 3.53 -11.79
CA LEU A 36 -15.31 4.90 -12.08
C LEU A 36 -14.19 5.75 -12.69
N PHE A 37 -12.99 5.68 -12.13
CA PHE A 37 -11.82 6.38 -12.65
C PHE A 37 -11.51 5.93 -14.08
N ARG A 38 -11.50 4.63 -14.35
CA ARG A 38 -11.26 4.10 -15.69
C ARG A 38 -12.34 4.56 -16.67
N HIS A 39 -13.59 4.58 -16.24
CA HIS A 39 -14.69 5.03 -17.10
C HIS A 39 -14.60 6.53 -17.38
N PHE A 40 -14.61 7.37 -16.36
CA PHE A 40 -14.66 8.83 -16.52
C PHE A 40 -13.31 9.46 -16.84
N GLY A 41 -12.19 8.83 -16.45
CA GLY A 41 -10.85 9.34 -16.72
C GLY A 41 -10.41 9.14 -18.16
N PHE A 42 -10.77 8.00 -18.75
CA PHE A 42 -10.33 7.64 -20.09
C PHE A 42 -11.38 7.86 -21.16
N ILE A 43 -12.64 8.02 -20.80
CA ILE A 43 -13.72 8.21 -21.76
C ILE A 43 -13.51 9.42 -22.67
N GLY A 44 -12.89 10.50 -22.18
CA GLY A 44 -12.59 11.69 -22.94
C GLY A 44 -11.38 11.55 -23.89
N MET A 45 -10.54 10.53 -23.71
CA MET A 45 -9.37 10.23 -24.52
C MET A 45 -9.65 9.20 -25.60
N ASP A 46 -10.76 8.48 -25.47
CA ASP A 46 -11.19 7.45 -26.40
C ASP A 46 -11.84 8.09 -27.64
N LYS A 47 -11.22 7.92 -28.83
CA LYS A 47 -11.69 8.49 -30.08
C LYS A 47 -13.10 8.01 -30.47
N GLU A 48 -13.40 6.75 -30.24
CA GLU A 48 -14.68 6.14 -30.61
C GLU A 48 -15.81 6.70 -29.73
N ARG A 49 -15.55 6.90 -28.43
CA ARG A 49 -16.54 7.43 -27.48
C ARG A 49 -16.64 8.95 -27.48
N SER A 50 -15.66 9.65 -28.04
CA SER A 50 -15.66 11.12 -28.08
C SER A 50 -16.85 11.69 -28.89
N VAL A 51 -17.30 10.96 -29.88
CA VAL A 51 -18.49 11.34 -30.70
C VAL A 51 -19.75 11.21 -29.85
N ASP A 52 -19.93 10.10 -29.13
CA ASP A 52 -21.09 9.87 -28.26
C ASP A 52 -21.19 10.90 -27.14
N ILE A 53 -20.05 11.26 -26.53
CA ILE A 53 -19.98 12.27 -25.47
C ILE A 53 -20.46 13.63 -26.00
N ARG A 54 -20.05 14.00 -27.22
CA ARG A 54 -20.46 15.27 -27.84
C ARG A 54 -21.92 15.25 -28.24
N MET A 55 -22.37 14.17 -28.85
CA MET A 55 -23.77 14.03 -29.30
C MET A 55 -24.76 14.04 -28.12
N ASN A 56 -24.39 13.40 -27.00
CA ASN A 56 -25.22 13.31 -25.81
C ASN A 56 -24.92 14.39 -24.76
N ASN A 57 -24.07 15.37 -25.06
CA ASN A 57 -23.68 16.48 -24.18
C ASN A 57 -23.20 16.02 -22.77
N GLN A 58 -22.45 14.91 -22.72
CA GLN A 58 -22.00 14.29 -21.47
C GLN A 58 -20.74 14.92 -20.87
N GLN A 59 -20.19 15.98 -21.46
CA GLN A 59 -18.99 16.66 -20.96
C GLN A 59 -19.17 17.18 -19.52
N ASN A 60 -20.38 17.61 -19.18
CA ASN A 60 -20.69 18.10 -17.84
C ASN A 60 -20.72 16.98 -16.81
N LEU A 61 -21.10 15.76 -17.18
CA LEU A 61 -21.06 14.59 -16.31
C LEU A 61 -19.62 14.20 -15.96
N VAL A 62 -18.74 14.18 -16.95
CA VAL A 62 -17.30 13.92 -16.77
C VAL A 62 -16.67 14.98 -15.85
N ARG A 63 -16.98 16.25 -16.10
CA ARG A 63 -16.49 17.36 -15.27
C ARG A 63 -17.01 17.28 -13.83
N ALA A 64 -18.29 16.96 -13.64
CA ALA A 64 -18.90 16.78 -12.33
C ALA A 64 -18.25 15.62 -11.55
N TYR A 65 -17.95 14.50 -12.20
CA TYR A 65 -17.21 13.41 -11.57
C TYR A 65 -15.87 13.87 -11.01
N TRP A 66 -15.06 14.57 -11.83
CA TRP A 66 -13.74 15.03 -11.42
C TRP A 66 -13.78 16.10 -10.35
N SER A 67 -14.77 16.98 -10.35
CA SER A 67 -14.86 18.07 -9.38
C SER A 67 -15.45 17.65 -8.03
N THR A 68 -16.40 16.71 -8.02
CA THR A 68 -17.23 16.44 -6.83
C THR A 68 -17.08 15.00 -6.31
N ASN A 69 -16.99 14.03 -7.21
CA ASN A 69 -17.10 12.60 -6.86
C ASN A 69 -15.82 11.79 -7.14
N SER A 70 -14.68 12.44 -7.35
CA SER A 70 -13.44 11.71 -7.60
C SER A 70 -13.03 10.93 -6.35
N THR A 71 -13.06 9.61 -6.45
CA THR A 71 -12.67 8.68 -5.37
C THR A 71 -11.23 8.92 -4.91
N PHE A 72 -10.35 9.30 -5.85
CA PHE A 72 -8.93 9.60 -5.62
C PHE A 72 -8.65 11.08 -5.33
N GLY A 73 -9.67 11.93 -5.34
CA GLY A 73 -9.51 13.35 -4.99
C GLY A 73 -9.14 13.53 -3.51
N VAL A 74 -8.55 14.69 -3.18
CA VAL A 74 -8.15 15.04 -1.81
C VAL A 74 -9.31 14.91 -0.81
N ASN A 75 -10.52 15.26 -1.24
CA ASN A 75 -11.75 15.16 -0.46
C ASN A 75 -12.52 13.84 -0.66
N GLY A 76 -12.02 12.96 -1.53
CA GLY A 76 -12.60 11.64 -1.78
C GLY A 76 -12.37 10.66 -0.62
N PRO A 77 -13.05 9.49 -0.64
CA PRO A 77 -12.92 8.49 0.41
C PRO A 77 -11.47 8.04 0.62
N ILE A 78 -10.73 7.80 -0.46
CA ILE A 78 -9.32 7.37 -0.42
C ILE A 78 -8.43 8.51 0.08
N GLY A 79 -8.66 9.75 -0.37
CA GLY A 79 -7.91 10.91 0.11
C GLY A 79 -8.09 11.14 1.60
N ARG A 80 -9.31 11.03 2.11
CA ARG A 80 -9.61 11.13 3.55
C ARG A 80 -8.96 10.01 4.36
N GLN A 81 -8.92 8.79 3.82
CA GLN A 81 -8.24 7.66 4.49
C GLN A 81 -6.74 7.87 4.53
N ALA A 82 -6.13 8.35 3.44
CA ALA A 82 -4.70 8.65 3.38
C ALA A 82 -4.29 9.78 4.35
N GLN A 83 -5.15 10.80 4.52
CA GLN A 83 -4.95 11.88 5.50
C GLN A 83 -5.32 11.46 6.93
N GLY A 84 -6.15 10.44 7.10
CA GLY A 84 -6.62 9.95 8.37
C GLY A 84 -5.70 8.92 9.02
N LYS A 85 -6.27 7.82 9.48
CA LYS A 85 -5.57 6.79 10.26
C LYS A 85 -4.32 6.24 9.56
N MET A 86 -4.41 5.95 8.27
CA MET A 86 -3.30 5.42 7.48
C MET A 86 -2.12 6.40 7.46
N GLY A 87 -2.38 7.69 7.15
CA GLY A 87 -1.34 8.71 7.11
C GLY A 87 -0.70 8.97 8.47
N ILE A 88 -1.48 8.96 9.55
CA ILE A 88 -0.97 9.13 10.91
C ILE A 88 -0.02 7.98 11.28
N TYR A 89 -0.42 6.72 11.07
CA TYR A 89 0.45 5.58 11.38
C TYR A 89 1.71 5.55 10.51
N ALA A 90 1.59 5.86 9.23
CA ALA A 90 2.74 5.94 8.32
C ALA A 90 3.71 7.06 8.74
N SER A 91 3.21 8.25 9.03
CA SER A 91 4.05 9.39 9.45
C SER A 91 4.72 9.18 10.80
N LEU A 92 4.02 8.55 11.76
CA LEU A 92 4.63 8.17 13.05
C LEU A 92 5.77 7.17 12.85
N GLY A 93 5.60 6.17 11.98
CA GLY A 93 6.66 5.21 11.67
C GLY A 93 7.90 5.90 11.09
N VAL A 94 7.72 6.81 10.13
CA VAL A 94 8.83 7.60 9.55
C VAL A 94 9.46 8.53 10.59
N CYS A 95 8.68 9.20 11.42
CA CYS A 95 9.20 10.07 12.47
C CYS A 95 10.10 9.29 13.45
N ILE A 96 9.64 8.12 13.91
CA ILE A 96 10.40 7.27 14.82
C ILE A 96 11.71 6.82 14.17
N THR A 97 11.71 6.37 12.92
CA THR A 97 12.94 5.96 12.21
C THR A 97 13.91 7.10 12.03
N THR A 98 13.44 8.30 11.75
CA THR A 98 14.28 9.50 11.64
C THR A 98 14.91 9.86 12.99
N LEU A 99 14.15 9.80 14.09
CA LEU A 99 14.66 10.06 15.43
C LEU A 99 15.72 9.02 15.85
N ILE A 100 15.50 7.74 15.53
CA ILE A 100 16.51 6.70 15.77
C ILE A 100 17.80 7.01 15.01
N THR A 101 17.71 7.33 13.73
CA THR A 101 18.88 7.66 12.91
C THR A 101 19.64 8.84 13.49
N GLY A 102 18.95 9.91 13.88
CA GLY A 102 19.57 11.03 14.58
C GLY A 102 20.27 10.62 15.87
N SER A 103 19.65 9.78 16.69
CA SER A 103 20.23 9.31 17.95
C SER A 103 21.45 8.40 17.77
N ILE A 104 21.53 7.64 16.65
CA ILE A 104 22.75 6.90 16.27
C ILE A 104 23.92 7.83 16.05
N TYR A 105 23.73 8.91 15.28
CA TYR A 105 24.78 9.90 15.05
C TYR A 105 25.25 10.53 16.35
N VAL A 106 24.33 11.02 17.17
CA VAL A 106 24.67 11.65 18.46
C VAL A 106 25.41 10.67 19.37
N PHE A 107 24.91 9.45 19.52
CA PHE A 107 25.57 8.44 20.36
C PHE A 107 26.97 8.09 19.88
N THR A 108 27.13 7.90 18.56
CA THR A 108 28.44 7.54 17.98
C THR A 108 29.45 8.68 18.12
N CYS A 109 29.02 9.93 17.88
CA CYS A 109 29.88 11.10 18.07
C CYS A 109 30.32 11.28 19.53
N LEU A 110 29.36 11.12 20.48
CA LEU A 110 29.71 11.21 21.92
C LEU A 110 30.69 10.12 22.35
N LYS A 111 30.57 8.90 21.82
CA LYS A 111 31.50 7.81 22.10
C LYS A 111 32.89 8.07 21.51
N ALA A 112 32.97 8.61 20.29
CA ALA A 112 34.22 9.00 19.67
C ALA A 112 34.90 10.15 20.47
N TRP A 113 34.12 11.15 20.90
CA TRP A 113 34.63 12.24 21.76
C TRP A 113 35.14 11.72 23.09
N GLY A 114 34.48 10.73 23.68
CA GLY A 114 34.99 10.04 24.89
C GLY A 114 36.19 9.12 24.67
N GLY A 115 36.78 9.09 23.47
CA GLY A 115 37.98 8.31 23.16
C GLY A 115 37.78 6.80 23.02
N ALA A 116 36.52 6.35 22.86
CA ALA A 116 36.22 4.92 22.74
C ALA A 116 36.68 4.32 21.40
N PHE A 117 36.83 5.13 20.36
CA PHE A 117 37.33 4.75 19.03
C PHE A 117 37.73 5.99 18.24
N ASP A 118 38.51 5.79 17.18
CA ASP A 118 39.00 6.86 16.33
C ASP A 118 37.90 7.52 15.49
N VAL A 119 38.05 8.83 15.23
CA VAL A 119 37.08 9.64 14.45
C VAL A 119 36.84 9.04 13.06
N GLY A 120 37.83 8.42 12.44
CA GLY A 120 37.71 7.72 11.16
C GLY A 120 36.71 6.55 11.18
N SER A 121 36.53 5.94 12.35
CA SER A 121 35.58 4.81 12.51
C SER A 121 34.12 5.22 12.70
N ILE A 122 33.82 6.52 12.91
CA ILE A 122 32.47 7.03 13.12
C ILE A 122 31.54 6.62 11.95
N THR A 123 32.00 6.85 10.72
CA THR A 123 31.21 6.54 9.51
C THR A 123 30.88 5.06 9.41
N GLN A 124 31.82 4.19 9.77
CA GLN A 124 31.63 2.74 9.76
C GLN A 124 30.60 2.31 10.80
N TYR A 125 30.67 2.80 12.03
CA TYR A 125 29.72 2.46 13.08
C TYR A 125 28.32 3.02 12.81
N VAL A 126 28.22 4.27 12.33
CA VAL A 126 26.95 4.86 11.93
C VAL A 126 26.35 4.07 10.77
N GLY A 127 27.12 3.72 9.75
CA GLY A 127 26.68 2.91 8.62
C GLY A 127 26.13 1.55 9.04
N ALA A 128 26.87 0.83 9.88
CA ALA A 128 26.47 -0.48 10.38
C ALA A 128 25.18 -0.40 11.24
N ALA A 129 25.10 0.58 12.15
CA ALA A 129 23.93 0.77 13.01
C ALA A 129 22.69 1.19 12.21
N THR A 130 22.82 2.08 11.23
CA THR A 130 21.73 2.52 10.37
C THR A 130 21.22 1.36 9.49
N ALA A 131 22.15 0.57 8.92
CA ALA A 131 21.80 -0.62 8.15
C ALA A 131 21.04 -1.65 9.00
N MET A 132 21.49 -1.88 10.25
CA MET A 132 20.78 -2.76 11.18
C MET A 132 19.34 -2.30 11.43
N VAL A 133 19.14 -1.02 11.73
CA VAL A 133 17.81 -0.43 11.96
C VAL A 133 16.92 -0.58 10.72
N ALA A 134 17.46 -0.25 9.53
CA ALA A 134 16.74 -0.35 8.27
C ALA A 134 16.32 -1.80 7.96
N ASN A 135 17.20 -2.76 8.20
CA ASN A 135 16.92 -4.18 7.97
C ASN A 135 15.86 -4.73 8.94
N VAL A 136 15.91 -4.37 10.22
CA VAL A 136 14.89 -4.77 11.21
C VAL A 136 13.54 -4.15 10.87
N PHE A 137 13.51 -2.87 10.50
CA PHE A 137 12.30 -2.19 10.03
C PHE A 137 11.71 -2.89 8.79
N SER A 138 12.54 -3.16 7.79
CA SER A 138 12.14 -3.83 6.55
C SER A 138 11.60 -5.24 6.82
N LEU A 139 12.27 -6.02 7.66
CA LEU A 139 11.82 -7.37 8.03
C LEU A 139 10.44 -7.33 8.68
N THR A 140 10.22 -6.41 9.61
CA THR A 140 8.91 -6.25 10.27
C THR A 140 7.83 -5.82 9.28
N GLY A 141 8.16 -4.94 8.33
CA GLY A 141 7.26 -4.52 7.26
C GLY A 141 6.89 -5.68 6.32
N LEU A 142 7.87 -6.52 5.96
CA LEU A 142 7.64 -7.71 5.12
C LEU A 142 6.71 -8.71 5.80
N LEU A 143 6.84 -8.94 7.10
CA LEU A 143 5.90 -9.79 7.85
C LEU A 143 4.46 -9.26 7.77
N GLY A 144 4.28 -7.94 7.88
CA GLY A 144 2.97 -7.30 7.70
C GLY A 144 2.42 -7.44 6.28
N THR A 145 3.29 -7.40 5.27
CA THR A 145 2.91 -7.64 3.87
C THR A 145 2.48 -9.09 3.64
N LEU A 146 3.18 -10.04 4.23
CA LEU A 146 2.80 -11.47 4.17
C LEU A 146 1.40 -11.69 4.77
N GLU A 147 1.12 -11.09 5.91
CA GLU A 147 -0.21 -11.18 6.54
C GLU A 147 -1.31 -10.56 5.66
N THR A 148 -1.03 -9.44 4.99
CA THR A 148 -1.96 -8.83 4.04
C THR A 148 -2.18 -9.73 2.81
N ASN A 149 -1.11 -10.34 2.28
CA ASN A 149 -1.20 -11.24 1.13
C ASN A 149 -2.00 -12.51 1.47
N THR A 150 -1.94 -13.00 2.70
CA THR A 150 -2.80 -14.12 3.15
C THR A 150 -4.27 -13.76 3.00
N GLY A 151 -4.67 -12.54 3.37
CA GLY A 151 -6.05 -12.07 3.17
C GLY A 151 -6.49 -12.01 1.70
N TYR A 152 -5.59 -11.71 0.77
CA TYR A 152 -5.90 -11.78 -0.67
C TYR A 152 -6.01 -13.23 -1.17
N LEU A 153 -5.18 -14.15 -0.64
CA LEU A 153 -5.27 -15.57 -0.97
C LEU A 153 -6.59 -16.17 -0.48
N ASP A 154 -7.06 -15.80 0.71
CA ASP A 154 -8.36 -16.24 1.21
C ASP A 154 -9.50 -15.85 0.25
N LYS A 155 -9.47 -14.64 -0.30
CA LYS A 155 -10.44 -14.21 -1.33
C LYS A 155 -10.33 -15.01 -2.63
N THR A 156 -9.13 -15.42 -2.99
CA THR A 156 -8.91 -16.28 -4.18
C THR A 156 -9.49 -17.67 -3.95
N PHE A 157 -9.28 -18.24 -2.78
CA PHE A 157 -9.86 -19.56 -2.43
C PHE A 157 -11.39 -19.48 -2.33
N GLU A 158 -11.94 -18.43 -1.72
CA GLU A 158 -13.38 -18.19 -1.69
C GLU A 158 -13.98 -18.16 -3.12
N PHE A 159 -13.27 -17.54 -4.07
CA PHE A 159 -13.69 -17.53 -5.47
C PHE A 159 -13.62 -18.93 -6.12
N LEU A 160 -12.58 -19.70 -5.83
CA LEU A 160 -12.42 -21.05 -6.37
C LEU A 160 -13.42 -22.04 -5.79
N ASP A 161 -13.87 -21.81 -4.56
CA ASP A 161 -14.88 -22.64 -3.88
C ASP A 161 -16.32 -22.33 -4.29
N ILE A 162 -16.55 -21.32 -5.17
CA ILE A 162 -17.86 -21.02 -5.69
C ILE A 162 -18.36 -22.24 -6.48
N PRO A 163 -19.49 -22.87 -6.06
CA PRO A 163 -20.02 -24.03 -6.74
C PRO A 163 -20.44 -23.66 -8.17
N ASN A 164 -20.08 -24.51 -9.12
CA ASN A 164 -20.52 -24.33 -10.50
C ASN A 164 -22.04 -24.51 -10.62
N ALA A 165 -22.77 -23.39 -10.67
CA ALA A 165 -24.22 -23.36 -10.81
C ALA A 165 -24.69 -23.51 -12.28
N MET A 166 -23.76 -23.54 -13.24
CA MET A 166 -24.12 -23.74 -14.64
C MET A 166 -24.46 -25.20 -14.89
N TYR A 167 -25.59 -25.43 -15.53
CA TYR A 167 -25.97 -26.74 -16.02
C TYR A 167 -24.90 -27.26 -16.98
N GLN A 168 -24.14 -28.23 -16.56
CA GLN A 168 -23.25 -29.00 -17.42
C GLN A 168 -24.14 -29.96 -18.19
N GLY A 169 -24.62 -29.54 -19.35
CA GLY A 169 -25.46 -30.39 -20.20
C GLY A 169 -24.76 -31.73 -20.44
N SER A 170 -25.50 -32.81 -20.29
CA SER A 170 -25.10 -34.15 -20.71
C SER A 170 -25.16 -34.24 -22.25
N LEU A 171 -24.25 -33.50 -22.91
CA LEU A 171 -23.98 -33.74 -24.32
C LEU A 171 -23.13 -35.04 -24.39
N THR A 172 -23.82 -36.16 -24.29
CA THR A 172 -23.29 -37.38 -24.89
C THR A 172 -23.19 -37.10 -26.39
N THR A 173 -22.01 -37.03 -26.92
CA THR A 173 -21.76 -37.17 -28.35
C THR A 173 -22.32 -38.52 -28.74
N GLU A 174 -23.57 -38.61 -29.18
CA GLU A 174 -24.03 -39.79 -29.91
C GLU A 174 -23.11 -39.93 -31.13
N LYS A 175 -22.32 -40.99 -31.10
CA LYS A 175 -21.57 -41.44 -32.26
C LYS A 175 -22.63 -41.85 -33.27
N ARG A 176 -22.91 -40.98 -34.24
CA ARG A 176 -23.71 -41.32 -35.40
C ARG A 176 -22.95 -42.44 -36.12
N SER A 177 -23.41 -43.66 -35.95
CA SER A 177 -23.00 -44.80 -36.78
C SER A 177 -23.64 -44.66 -38.13
N ASP A 178 -22.86 -44.21 -39.11
CA ASP A 178 -23.19 -44.43 -40.51
C ASP A 178 -22.88 -45.88 -40.90
#